data_5b00623c7ac505873563862bf3898c98
#
_entry.id   5b00623c7ac505873563862bf3898c98
#
_cell.length_a   1.000
_cell.length_b   1.000
_cell.length_c   1.000
_cell.angle_alpha   90.00
_cell.angle_beta   90.00
_cell.angle_gamma   90.00
#
_symmetry.space_group_name_H-M   'P 1'
#
loop_
_entity.id
_entity.type
_entity.pdbx_description
1 polymer ?
#
loop_
_entity_poly.entity_id
_entity_poly.type
_entity_poly.pdbx_seq_one_letter_code
_entity_poly.pdbx_strand_id
1 'polypeptide(L)'
;MVHAKLGIAADNSGKLVTQVRRAAQETAAKQGTELILCDGSPGIGCPVIASLTGASLALFVVEPTVSGIHDFRRVAQLAARLDVPGLVVVNKADINMDVTEEIEAMALKHGIVTVGRIPYDNDVTRAQIARKALVEMSDGPAAEAMRVVWGGVQKRLSSVASSAVGGLVQIST
;
A
#
# COMPACT_ATOMS: atom_id res chain seq x y z
N MET A 1 -8.08 -15.87 -0.41
CA MET A 1 -7.22 -14.99 -1.21
C MET A 1 -7.64 -15.11 -2.67
N VAL A 2 -7.82 -13.98 -3.37
CA VAL A 2 -8.15 -13.94 -4.81
C VAL A 2 -6.91 -13.43 -5.54
N HIS A 3 -6.45 -14.14 -6.57
CA HIS A 3 -5.30 -13.74 -7.37
C HIS A 3 -5.47 -14.17 -8.81
N ALA A 4 -4.76 -13.53 -9.73
CA ALA A 4 -4.62 -13.95 -11.11
C ALA A 4 -3.14 -14.13 -11.45
N LYS A 5 -2.87 -15.10 -12.32
CA LYS A 5 -1.53 -15.34 -12.84
C LYS A 5 -1.53 -15.01 -14.33
N LEU A 6 -0.67 -14.08 -14.74
CA LEU A 6 -0.42 -13.79 -16.14
C LEU A 6 0.36 -14.92 -16.80
N GLY A 7 0.00 -15.27 -18.03
CA GLY A 7 0.81 -16.15 -18.86
C GLY A 7 2.14 -15.47 -19.28
N ILE A 8 3.06 -16.27 -19.80
CA ILE A 8 4.34 -15.77 -20.34
C ILE A 8 4.03 -14.75 -21.44
N ALA A 9 4.65 -13.57 -21.37
CA ALA A 9 4.46 -12.44 -22.30
C ALA A 9 3.05 -11.82 -22.36
N ALA A 10 2.20 -12.05 -21.35
CA ALA A 10 0.93 -11.35 -21.25
C ALA A 10 1.10 -10.01 -20.52
N ASP A 11 0.59 -8.93 -21.11
CA ASP A 11 0.63 -7.60 -20.49
C ASP A 11 -0.29 -7.55 -19.27
N ASN A 12 0.22 -6.97 -18.19
CA ASN A 12 -0.59 -6.64 -17.03
C ASN A 12 -1.52 -5.47 -17.38
N SER A 13 -2.71 -5.78 -17.86
CA SER A 13 -3.69 -4.77 -18.23
C SER A 13 -4.54 -4.35 -17.03
N GLY A 14 -4.95 -3.08 -16.98
CA GLY A 14 -5.89 -2.60 -15.97
C GLY A 14 -7.19 -3.40 -15.93
N LYS A 15 -7.58 -4.04 -17.05
CA LYS A 15 -8.73 -4.94 -17.13
C LYS A 15 -8.59 -6.16 -16.22
N LEU A 16 -7.40 -6.77 -16.15
CA LEU A 16 -7.15 -7.90 -15.27
C LEU A 16 -7.25 -7.50 -13.81
N VAL A 17 -6.65 -6.36 -13.43
CA VAL A 17 -6.75 -5.82 -12.07
C VAL A 17 -8.21 -5.58 -11.68
N THR A 18 -9.00 -4.99 -12.58
CA THR A 18 -10.43 -4.76 -12.36
C THR A 18 -11.19 -6.06 -12.13
N GLN A 19 -10.90 -7.11 -12.90
CA GLN A 19 -11.53 -8.42 -12.74
C GLN A 19 -11.18 -9.07 -11.40
N VAL A 20 -9.89 -9.03 -10.98
CA VAL A 20 -9.44 -9.57 -9.69
C VAL A 20 -10.12 -8.85 -8.54
N ARG A 21 -10.19 -7.52 -8.60
CA ARG A 21 -10.86 -6.71 -7.57
C ARG A 21 -12.35 -7.02 -7.47
N ARG A 22 -13.05 -7.16 -8.61
CA ARG A 22 -14.47 -7.55 -8.64
C ARG A 22 -14.66 -8.92 -8.00
N ALA A 23 -13.85 -9.91 -8.35
CA ALA A 23 -13.92 -11.25 -7.76
C ALA A 23 -13.63 -11.23 -6.24
N ALA A 24 -12.70 -10.36 -5.79
CA ALA A 24 -12.44 -10.15 -4.36
C ALA A 24 -13.65 -9.54 -3.64
N GLN A 25 -14.33 -8.56 -4.23
CA GLN A 25 -15.54 -7.95 -3.68
C GLN A 25 -16.69 -8.96 -3.58
N GLU A 26 -16.91 -9.75 -4.63
CA GLU A 26 -17.94 -10.82 -4.62
C GLU A 26 -17.65 -11.89 -3.55
N THR A 27 -16.36 -12.23 -3.37
CA THR A 27 -15.93 -13.19 -2.35
C THR A 27 -16.11 -12.62 -0.95
N ALA A 28 -15.72 -11.38 -0.72
CA ALA A 28 -15.88 -10.68 0.55
C ALA A 28 -17.35 -10.59 0.97
N ALA A 29 -18.23 -10.23 0.03
CA ALA A 29 -19.65 -10.15 0.28
C ALA A 29 -20.26 -11.51 0.68
N LYS A 30 -19.82 -12.60 0.03
CA LYS A 30 -20.27 -13.97 0.36
C LYS A 30 -19.76 -14.45 1.72
N GLN A 31 -18.59 -13.98 2.14
CA GLN A 31 -17.94 -14.42 3.38
C GLN A 31 -18.17 -13.46 4.56
N GLY A 32 -18.86 -12.34 4.36
CA GLY A 32 -19.04 -11.32 5.38
C GLY A 32 -17.73 -10.64 5.79
N THR A 33 -16.76 -10.55 4.88
CA THR A 33 -15.44 -9.94 5.17
C THR A 33 -15.53 -8.42 5.02
N GLU A 34 -15.13 -7.69 6.05
CA GLU A 34 -15.24 -6.23 6.10
C GLU A 34 -14.10 -5.49 5.40
N LEU A 35 -12.95 -6.16 5.21
CA LEU A 35 -11.74 -5.57 4.65
C LEU A 35 -11.25 -6.36 3.43
N ILE A 36 -10.96 -5.64 2.34
CA ILE A 36 -10.26 -6.16 1.18
C ILE A 36 -8.93 -5.43 1.09
N LEU A 37 -7.84 -6.20 1.19
CA LEU A 37 -6.50 -5.70 1.01
C LEU A 37 -6.03 -6.07 -0.40
N CYS A 38 -5.67 -5.06 -1.20
CA CYS A 38 -5.18 -5.25 -2.56
C CYS A 38 -3.70 -4.92 -2.64
N ASP A 39 -2.91 -5.85 -3.13
CA ASP A 39 -1.52 -5.58 -3.52
C ASP A 39 -1.51 -4.83 -4.85
N GLY A 40 -0.87 -3.67 -4.88
CA GLY A 40 -0.84 -2.77 -6.03
C GLY A 40 0.38 -3.01 -6.93
N SER A 41 0.23 -2.70 -8.21
CA SER A 41 1.36 -2.69 -9.13
C SER A 41 2.20 -1.42 -8.92
N PRO A 42 3.53 -1.48 -9.13
CA PRO A 42 4.38 -0.29 -9.12
C PRO A 42 4.12 0.61 -10.34
N GLY A 43 4.54 1.86 -10.25
CA GLY A 43 4.46 2.84 -11.33
C GLY A 43 3.13 3.60 -11.38
N ILE A 44 2.71 4.02 -12.58
CA ILE A 44 1.50 4.86 -12.80
C ILE A 44 0.67 4.42 -14.01
N GLY A 45 0.92 3.23 -14.53
CA GLY A 45 0.21 2.69 -15.69
C GLY A 45 -1.25 2.31 -15.40
N CYS A 46 -1.93 1.76 -16.42
CA CYS A 46 -3.31 1.31 -16.32
C CYS A 46 -3.59 0.38 -15.13
N PRO A 47 -2.67 -0.53 -14.72
CA PRO A 47 -2.89 -1.37 -13.55
C PRO A 47 -3.03 -0.56 -12.26
N VAL A 48 -2.19 0.48 -12.08
CA VAL A 48 -2.24 1.35 -10.88
C VAL A 48 -3.53 2.16 -10.86
N ILE A 49 -3.94 2.72 -12.00
CA ILE A 49 -5.22 3.42 -12.12
C ILE A 49 -6.37 2.49 -11.74
N ALA A 50 -6.38 1.26 -12.27
CA ALA A 50 -7.40 0.26 -11.96
C ALA A 50 -7.36 -0.18 -10.48
N SER A 51 -6.19 -0.18 -9.86
CA SER A 51 -6.04 -0.49 -8.44
C SER A 51 -6.57 0.62 -7.55
N LEU A 52 -6.31 1.88 -7.88
CA LEU A 52 -6.75 3.03 -7.10
C LEU A 52 -8.23 3.37 -7.30
N THR A 53 -8.77 3.18 -8.51
CA THR A 53 -10.15 3.56 -8.81
C THR A 53 -11.15 2.89 -7.86
N GLY A 54 -11.87 3.70 -7.06
CA GLY A 54 -12.84 3.20 -6.08
C GLY A 54 -12.23 2.50 -4.87
N ALA A 55 -10.94 2.71 -4.58
CA ALA A 55 -10.34 2.34 -3.31
C ALA A 55 -10.79 3.32 -2.22
N SER A 56 -11.12 2.84 -1.04
CA SER A 56 -11.49 3.68 0.11
C SER A 56 -10.26 4.32 0.76
N LEU A 57 -9.10 3.71 0.59
CA LEU A 57 -7.82 4.18 1.14
C LEU A 57 -6.68 3.59 0.33
N ALA A 58 -5.65 4.39 0.06
CA ALA A 58 -4.39 3.94 -0.51
C ALA A 58 -3.26 4.04 0.54
N LEU A 59 -2.47 2.98 0.68
CA LEU A 59 -1.23 3.00 1.45
C LEU A 59 -0.05 2.97 0.48
N PHE A 60 0.72 4.05 0.44
CA PHE A 60 1.93 4.14 -0.36
C PHE A 60 3.12 3.68 0.46
N VAL A 61 3.80 2.63 0.01
CA VAL A 61 5.04 2.13 0.59
C VAL A 61 6.19 2.64 -0.26
N VAL A 62 6.98 3.56 0.27
CA VAL A 62 8.00 4.30 -0.49
C VAL A 62 9.38 4.04 0.09
N GLU A 63 10.35 3.71 -0.75
CA GLU A 63 11.76 3.67 -0.34
C GLU A 63 12.43 5.04 -0.55
N PRO A 64 13.36 5.47 0.33
CA PRO A 64 14.01 6.77 0.25
C PRO A 64 15.12 6.77 -0.81
N THR A 65 14.71 6.66 -2.07
CA THR A 65 15.55 6.65 -3.27
C THR A 65 15.08 7.72 -4.25
N VAL A 66 15.93 8.12 -5.20
CA VAL A 66 15.57 9.08 -6.25
C VAL A 66 14.39 8.59 -7.08
N SER A 67 14.35 7.29 -7.42
CA SER A 67 13.21 6.69 -8.12
C SER A 67 11.96 6.66 -7.25
N GLY A 68 12.09 6.26 -5.98
CA GLY A 68 10.97 6.17 -5.04
C GLY A 68 10.24 7.49 -4.87
N ILE A 69 10.98 8.59 -4.67
CA ILE A 69 10.36 9.92 -4.53
C ILE A 69 9.71 10.39 -5.83
N HIS A 70 10.33 10.10 -6.98
CA HIS A 70 9.77 10.44 -8.29
C HIS A 70 8.45 9.70 -8.54
N ASP A 71 8.41 8.41 -8.29
CA ASP A 71 7.21 7.58 -8.48
C ASP A 71 6.12 7.92 -7.47
N PHE A 72 6.49 8.16 -6.20
CA PHE A 72 5.55 8.61 -5.19
C PHE A 72 4.86 9.92 -5.58
N ARG A 73 5.62 10.92 -6.09
CA ARG A 73 5.04 12.17 -6.57
C ARG A 73 3.95 11.95 -7.61
N ARG A 74 4.19 11.06 -8.57
CA ARG A 74 3.26 10.77 -9.67
C ARG A 74 2.02 10.02 -9.18
N VAL A 75 2.18 9.02 -8.30
CA VAL A 75 1.05 8.25 -7.79
C VAL A 75 0.21 9.06 -6.79
N ALA A 76 0.83 9.95 -6.01
CA ALA A 76 0.12 10.87 -5.12
C ALA A 76 -0.80 11.83 -5.91
N GLN A 77 -0.29 12.39 -7.02
CA GLN A 77 -1.11 13.21 -7.92
C GLN A 77 -2.26 12.41 -8.56
N LEU A 78 -2.01 11.17 -8.91
CA LEU A 78 -3.04 10.27 -9.46
C LEU A 78 -4.13 9.98 -8.42
N ALA A 79 -3.76 9.65 -7.18
CA ALA A 79 -4.69 9.40 -6.10
C ALA A 79 -5.57 10.63 -5.82
N ALA A 80 -4.97 11.83 -5.81
CA ALA A 80 -5.70 13.08 -5.66
C ALA A 80 -6.72 13.31 -6.79
N ARG A 81 -6.36 12.98 -8.05
CA ARG A 81 -7.29 13.08 -9.20
C ARG A 81 -8.44 12.08 -9.14
N LEU A 82 -8.22 10.95 -8.47
CA LEU A 82 -9.23 9.90 -8.28
C LEU A 82 -10.02 10.07 -6.98
N ASP A 83 -9.74 11.12 -6.23
CA ASP A 83 -10.35 11.41 -4.91
C ASP A 83 -10.16 10.27 -3.91
N VAL A 84 -9.00 9.61 -3.96
CA VAL A 84 -8.65 8.50 -3.06
C VAL A 84 -7.76 9.01 -1.94
N PRO A 85 -8.21 8.95 -0.68
CA PRO A 85 -7.39 9.35 0.46
C PRO A 85 -6.16 8.47 0.57
N GLY A 86 -5.01 9.09 0.90
CA GLY A 86 -3.72 8.41 0.96
C GLY A 86 -3.10 8.39 2.35
N LEU A 87 -2.37 7.32 2.62
CA LEU A 87 -1.38 7.20 3.69
C LEU A 87 -0.03 6.88 3.06
N VAL A 88 1.05 7.29 3.71
CA VAL A 88 2.40 6.91 3.30
C VAL A 88 3.17 6.30 4.47
N VAL A 89 3.95 5.28 4.17
CA VAL A 89 4.98 4.72 5.01
C VAL A 89 6.29 4.72 4.26
N VAL A 90 7.38 5.17 4.91
CA VAL A 90 8.71 5.10 4.31
C VAL A 90 9.37 3.81 4.76
N ASN A 91 9.64 2.94 3.81
CA ASN A 91 10.32 1.66 4.04
C ASN A 91 11.82 1.84 3.92
N LYS A 92 12.60 1.17 4.77
CA LYS A 92 14.06 1.34 4.88
C LYS A 92 14.46 2.80 5.10
N ALA A 93 13.71 3.50 5.96
CA ALA A 93 13.78 4.93 6.13
C ALA A 93 15.15 5.44 6.58
N ASP A 94 15.93 4.61 7.27
CA ASP A 94 17.27 4.87 7.80
C ASP A 94 18.39 4.84 6.75
N ILE A 95 18.11 4.35 5.54
CA ILE A 95 19.12 4.33 4.46
C ILE A 95 19.44 5.75 3.98
N ASN A 96 18.43 6.63 3.92
CA ASN A 96 18.63 8.03 3.52
C ASN A 96 17.58 8.92 4.22
N MET A 97 18.00 9.53 5.32
CA MET A 97 17.12 10.35 6.15
C MET A 97 16.66 11.62 5.44
N ASP A 98 17.52 12.26 4.65
CA ASP A 98 17.18 13.51 3.93
C ASP A 98 16.04 13.25 2.92
N VAL A 99 16.15 12.16 2.16
CA VAL A 99 15.11 11.76 1.21
C VAL A 99 13.85 11.27 1.93
N THR A 100 13.98 10.63 3.10
CA THR A 100 12.83 10.25 3.94
C THR A 100 12.02 11.47 4.34
N GLU A 101 12.69 12.53 4.81
CA GLU A 101 12.03 13.78 5.19
C GLU A 101 11.42 14.51 3.98
N GLU A 102 12.08 14.43 2.83
CA GLU A 102 11.53 14.99 1.58
C GLU A 102 10.23 14.27 1.15
N ILE A 103 10.17 12.92 1.27
CA ILE A 103 8.97 12.13 1.00
C ILE A 103 7.83 12.56 1.92
N GLU A 104 8.09 12.70 3.22
CA GLU A 104 7.07 13.10 4.20
C GLU A 104 6.57 14.53 3.97
N ALA A 105 7.48 15.46 3.67
CA ALA A 105 7.12 16.83 3.32
C ALA A 105 6.26 16.90 2.04
N MET A 106 6.57 16.04 1.06
CA MET A 106 5.78 15.92 -0.16
C MET A 106 4.41 15.32 0.13
N ALA A 107 4.33 14.27 0.95
CA ALA A 107 3.07 13.67 1.37
C ALA A 107 2.14 14.70 1.99
N LEU A 108 2.66 15.49 2.93
CA LEU A 108 1.90 16.56 3.59
C LEU A 108 1.33 17.58 2.58
N LYS A 109 2.12 17.97 1.56
CA LYS A 109 1.67 18.90 0.50
C LYS A 109 0.50 18.34 -0.33
N HIS A 110 0.40 17.01 -0.43
CA HIS A 110 -0.69 16.32 -1.15
C HIS A 110 -1.83 15.86 -0.22
N GLY A 111 -1.82 16.26 1.07
CA GLY A 111 -2.83 15.84 2.03
C GLY A 111 -2.74 14.35 2.41
N ILE A 112 -1.59 13.71 2.15
CA ILE A 112 -1.32 12.32 2.49
C ILE A 112 -0.68 12.26 3.87
N VAL A 113 -1.20 11.42 4.76
CA VAL A 113 -0.72 11.30 6.14
C VAL A 113 0.40 10.26 6.21
N THR A 114 1.53 10.63 6.81
CA THR A 114 2.59 9.66 7.14
C THR A 114 2.16 8.83 8.35
N VAL A 115 2.16 7.50 8.20
CA VAL A 115 1.76 6.55 9.26
C VAL A 115 2.93 5.88 9.95
N GLY A 116 4.15 6.08 9.46
CA GLY A 116 5.36 5.61 10.12
C GLY A 116 6.56 5.47 9.20
N ARG A 117 7.67 5.08 9.81
CA ARG A 117 8.94 4.75 9.15
C ARG A 117 9.31 3.33 9.54
N ILE A 118 9.67 2.50 8.57
CA ILE A 118 10.16 1.14 8.82
C ILE A 118 11.67 1.15 8.56
N PRO A 119 12.52 0.83 9.54
CA PRO A 119 13.96 0.79 9.34
C PRO A 119 14.36 -0.43 8.49
N TYR A 120 15.56 -0.38 7.91
CA TYR A 120 16.16 -1.57 7.32
C TYR A 120 16.45 -2.61 8.41
N ASP A 121 16.06 -3.86 8.16
CA ASP A 121 16.23 -4.94 9.13
C ASP A 121 16.51 -6.27 8.42
N ASN A 122 17.58 -6.93 8.82
CA ASN A 122 17.94 -8.25 8.27
C ASN A 122 16.92 -9.35 8.59
N ASP A 123 16.11 -9.17 9.63
CA ASP A 123 15.05 -10.12 9.98
C ASP A 123 13.97 -10.20 8.89
N VAL A 124 13.80 -9.16 8.07
CA VAL A 124 12.94 -9.20 6.89
C VAL A 124 13.41 -10.29 5.92
N THR A 125 14.71 -10.31 5.60
CA THR A 125 15.27 -11.34 4.71
C THR A 125 15.17 -12.73 5.33
N ARG A 126 15.41 -12.86 6.64
CA ARG A 126 15.26 -14.14 7.36
C ARG A 126 13.83 -14.66 7.31
N ALA A 127 12.85 -13.77 7.52
CA ALA A 127 11.43 -14.10 7.43
C ALA A 127 11.03 -14.57 6.02
N GLN A 128 11.51 -13.87 4.98
CA GLN A 128 11.28 -14.27 3.58
C GLN A 128 11.85 -15.66 3.27
N ILE A 129 13.09 -15.96 3.70
CA ILE A 129 13.69 -17.28 3.53
C ILE A 129 12.87 -18.35 4.27
N ALA A 130 12.38 -18.05 5.47
CA ALA A 130 11.52 -18.92 6.26
C ALA A 130 10.07 -19.00 5.75
N ARG A 131 9.70 -18.22 4.74
CA ARG A 131 8.34 -18.10 4.21
C ARG A 131 7.30 -17.75 5.29
N LYS A 132 7.68 -16.86 6.20
CA LYS A 132 6.85 -16.34 7.29
C LYS A 132 6.71 -14.83 7.16
N ALA A 133 5.65 -14.28 7.75
CA ALA A 133 5.57 -12.84 7.92
C ALA A 133 6.58 -12.37 8.97
N LEU A 134 7.17 -11.18 8.77
CA LEU A 134 8.13 -10.63 9.72
C LEU A 134 7.57 -10.57 11.14
N VAL A 135 6.34 -10.11 11.29
CA VAL A 135 5.65 -9.96 12.59
C VAL A 135 5.33 -11.27 13.31
N GLU A 136 5.41 -12.41 12.61
CA GLU A 136 5.27 -13.75 13.19
C GLU A 136 6.61 -14.32 13.66
N MET A 137 7.73 -13.74 13.21
CA MET A 137 9.06 -14.31 13.43
C MET A 137 9.96 -13.42 14.28
N SER A 138 9.72 -12.13 14.33
CA SER A 138 10.57 -11.15 14.99
C SER A 138 9.77 -10.12 15.78
N ASP A 139 10.35 -9.67 16.88
CA ASP A 139 9.94 -8.49 17.62
C ASP A 139 10.97 -7.37 17.51
N GLY A 140 11.81 -7.44 16.46
CA GLY A 140 12.81 -6.43 16.15
C GLY A 140 12.21 -5.10 15.67
N PRO A 141 13.08 -4.09 15.44
CA PRO A 141 12.64 -2.72 15.12
C PRO A 141 11.71 -2.61 13.91
N ALA A 142 11.95 -3.38 12.85
CA ALA A 142 11.08 -3.35 11.67
C ALA A 142 9.71 -4.00 11.94
N ALA A 143 9.67 -5.09 12.72
CA ALA A 143 8.41 -5.74 13.09
C ALA A 143 7.55 -4.82 13.96
N GLU A 144 8.15 -4.14 14.92
CA GLU A 144 7.45 -3.18 15.78
C GLU A 144 6.95 -1.98 14.96
N ALA A 145 7.78 -1.42 14.09
CA ALA A 145 7.38 -0.35 13.18
C ALA A 145 6.19 -0.78 12.28
N MET A 146 6.19 -2.01 11.77
CA MET A 146 5.05 -2.55 10.99
C MET A 146 3.76 -2.60 11.81
N ARG A 147 3.83 -3.01 13.09
CA ARG A 147 2.65 -3.01 13.98
C ARG A 147 2.10 -1.61 14.19
N VAL A 148 2.98 -0.63 14.40
CA VAL A 148 2.60 0.79 14.55
C VAL A 148 1.94 1.30 13.27
N VAL A 149 2.54 1.05 12.10
CA VAL A 149 2.00 1.42 10.79
C VAL A 149 0.61 0.81 10.60
N TRP A 150 0.44 -0.48 10.89
CA TRP A 150 -0.85 -1.15 10.78
C TRP A 150 -1.91 -0.53 11.69
N GLY A 151 -1.56 -0.18 12.93
CA GLY A 151 -2.44 0.55 13.84
C GLY A 151 -2.89 1.90 13.27
N GLY A 152 -1.98 2.64 12.62
CA GLY A 152 -2.28 3.88 11.91
C GLY A 152 -3.26 3.69 10.75
N VAL A 153 -3.05 2.63 9.96
CA VAL A 153 -3.95 2.26 8.85
C VAL A 153 -5.34 1.91 9.38
N GLN A 154 -5.44 1.08 10.41
CA GLN A 154 -6.72 0.70 11.01
C GLN A 154 -7.49 1.90 11.56
N LYS A 155 -6.81 2.82 12.25
CA LYS A 155 -7.41 4.06 12.75
C LYS A 155 -7.99 4.92 11.62
N ARG A 156 -7.27 5.02 10.50
CA ARG A 156 -7.75 5.78 9.34
C ARG A 156 -8.92 5.08 8.66
N LEU A 157 -8.87 3.76 8.51
CA LEU A 157 -9.98 2.98 7.96
C LEU A 157 -11.27 3.17 8.75
N SER A 158 -11.22 3.11 10.08
CA SER A 158 -12.38 3.34 10.94
C SER A 158 -12.98 4.72 10.74
N SER A 159 -12.16 5.75 10.47
CA SER A 159 -12.66 7.11 10.17
C SER A 159 -13.28 7.23 8.77
N VAL A 160 -12.79 6.49 7.79
CA VAL A 160 -13.33 6.47 6.43
C VAL A 160 -14.59 5.61 6.35
N ALA A 161 -14.64 4.47 7.06
CA ALA A 161 -15.81 3.59 7.10
C ALA A 161 -17.04 4.24 7.73
N SER A 162 -16.86 5.18 8.66
CA SER A 162 -17.98 5.97 9.20
C SER A 162 -18.59 6.93 8.16
N SER A 163 -17.93 7.15 7.04
CA SER A 163 -18.41 8.02 5.94
C SER A 163 -18.77 7.25 4.65
N ALA A 164 -18.49 5.95 4.54
CA ALA A 164 -18.82 5.14 3.36
C ALA A 164 -18.98 3.65 3.71
N VAL A 165 -20.00 3.00 3.14
CA VAL A 165 -20.23 1.55 3.31
C VAL A 165 -19.24 0.76 2.45
N GLY A 166 -18.33 0.02 3.07
CA GLY A 166 -17.42 -0.94 2.44
C GLY A 166 -16.00 -0.40 2.20
N GLY A 167 -15.05 -0.77 3.07
CA GLY A 167 -13.65 -0.35 2.97
C GLY A 167 -12.81 -1.21 2.02
N LEU A 168 -12.24 -0.63 0.96
CA LEU A 168 -11.20 -1.24 0.13
C LEU A 168 -9.87 -0.54 0.41
N VAL A 169 -8.87 -1.27 0.87
CA VAL A 169 -7.50 -0.74 1.06
C VAL A 169 -6.61 -1.21 -0.08
N GLN A 170 -5.94 -0.25 -0.70
CA GLN A 170 -4.93 -0.49 -1.71
C GLN A 170 -3.54 -0.22 -1.14
N ILE A 171 -2.64 -1.18 -1.23
CA ILE A 171 -1.21 -0.98 -0.98
C ILE A 171 -0.50 -0.85 -2.32
N SER A 172 0.26 0.24 -2.50
CA SER A 172 1.12 0.47 -3.66
C SER A 172 2.57 0.59 -3.21
N THR A 173 3.46 -0.17 -3.82
CA THR A 173 4.91 -0.16 -3.61
C THR A 173 5.61 0.52 -4.77
#